data_8a96c97e78127555ae2a83c4768767dd
#
_entry.id   8a96c97e78127555ae2a83c4768767dd
#
_cell.length_a   1.000
_cell.length_b   1.000
_cell.length_c   1.000
_cell.angle_alpha   90.00
_cell.angle_beta   90.00
_cell.angle_gamma   90.00
#
_symmetry.space_group_name_H-M   'P 1'
#
loop_
_entity.id
_entity.type
_entity.pdbx_description
1 polymer ?
#
loop_
_entity_poly.entity_id
_entity_poly.type
_entity_poly.pdbx_seq_one_letter_code
_entity_poly.pdbx_strand_id
1 'polypeptide(L)'
;MKTFFVSLAIAAASATCLAQCQSNRISLNQELKDAGTTMVGTVEAAAPVPDSSFHLDGIDYVVHVDRVLKGRMISTDVVHLFSENSPTKFPMQTGKQYLLFVHRNFNDYEVDNCGNSGLLQASNIDSVSKLKEYAKKD
;
A
#
# COMPACT_ATOMS: atom_id res chain seq x y z
N MET A 1 -14.14 -37.69 -44.36
CA MET A 1 -14.10 -37.54 -42.89
C MET A 1 -13.40 -36.22 -42.57
N LYS A 2 -14.17 -35.20 -42.13
CA LYS A 2 -13.65 -33.88 -41.72
C LYS A 2 -13.63 -33.85 -40.19
N THR A 3 -12.43 -33.87 -39.61
CA THR A 3 -12.19 -33.80 -38.20
C THR A 3 -12.23 -32.32 -37.76
N PHE A 4 -13.27 -31.93 -37.02
CA PHE A 4 -13.37 -30.62 -36.36
C PHE A 4 -12.57 -30.65 -35.06
N PHE A 5 -11.49 -29.87 -35.00
CA PHE A 5 -10.81 -29.56 -33.75
C PHE A 5 -11.52 -28.40 -33.06
N VAL A 6 -12.21 -28.71 -31.96
CA VAL A 6 -12.76 -27.69 -31.05
C VAL A 6 -11.65 -27.27 -30.12
N SER A 7 -11.11 -26.08 -30.34
CA SER A 7 -10.15 -25.45 -29.41
C SER A 7 -10.92 -24.86 -28.25
N LEU A 8 -10.85 -25.51 -27.09
CA LEU A 8 -11.38 -25.01 -25.84
C LEU A 8 -10.43 -23.95 -25.27
N ALA A 9 -10.74 -22.68 -25.47
CA ALA A 9 -10.01 -21.57 -24.86
C ALA A 9 -10.41 -21.49 -23.36
N ILE A 10 -9.53 -21.93 -22.48
CA ILE A 10 -9.66 -21.75 -21.04
C ILE A 10 -9.26 -20.29 -20.75
N ALA A 11 -10.24 -19.44 -20.59
CA ALA A 11 -10.06 -18.09 -20.03
C ALA A 11 -9.76 -18.25 -18.54
N ALA A 12 -8.48 -18.12 -18.17
CA ALA A 12 -8.06 -18.01 -16.78
C ALA A 12 -8.61 -16.68 -16.23
N ALA A 13 -9.73 -16.74 -15.53
CA ALA A 13 -10.23 -15.61 -14.75
C ALA A 13 -9.26 -15.37 -13.62
N SER A 14 -8.42 -14.33 -13.75
CA SER A 14 -7.64 -13.76 -12.67
C SER A 14 -8.63 -13.15 -11.68
N ALA A 15 -9.11 -13.94 -10.72
CA ALA A 15 -9.89 -13.45 -9.60
C ALA A 15 -8.99 -12.53 -8.78
N THR A 16 -9.08 -11.24 -9.06
CA THR A 16 -8.41 -10.21 -8.29
C THR A 16 -8.94 -10.23 -6.86
N CYS A 17 -8.04 -10.28 -5.91
CA CYS A 17 -8.24 -10.33 -4.46
C CYS A 17 -8.88 -9.02 -3.90
N LEU A 18 -9.85 -8.44 -4.61
CA LEU A 18 -10.56 -7.21 -4.21
C LEU A 18 -11.74 -7.47 -3.26
N ALA A 19 -12.08 -8.76 -3.02
CA ALA A 19 -13.29 -9.11 -2.28
C ALA A 19 -13.17 -8.91 -0.76
N GLN A 20 -11.96 -8.87 -0.20
CA GLN A 20 -11.77 -8.83 1.25
C GLN A 20 -11.95 -7.44 1.88
N CYS A 21 -11.77 -6.37 1.12
CA CYS A 21 -11.90 -5.00 1.63
C CYS A 21 -13.27 -4.35 1.43
N GLN A 22 -14.24 -5.04 0.81
CA GLN A 22 -15.53 -4.43 0.44
C GLN A 22 -16.40 -4.02 1.63
N SER A 23 -16.26 -4.67 2.78
CA SER A 23 -17.08 -4.39 3.97
C SER A 23 -16.49 -3.36 4.92
N ASN A 24 -15.19 -3.03 4.79
CA ASN A 24 -14.46 -2.22 5.78
C ASN A 24 -13.60 -1.11 5.16
N ARG A 25 -14.01 -0.54 4.04
CA ARG A 25 -13.29 0.62 3.50
C ARG A 25 -13.42 1.82 4.44
N ILE A 26 -12.30 2.20 5.02
CA ILE A 26 -12.19 3.41 5.84
C ILE A 26 -12.35 4.62 4.91
N SER A 27 -13.15 5.62 5.34
CA SER A 27 -13.24 6.88 4.58
C SER A 27 -11.90 7.61 4.60
N LEU A 28 -11.60 8.34 3.53
CA LEU A 28 -10.36 9.13 3.44
C LEU A 28 -10.17 10.07 4.64
N ASN A 29 -11.26 10.71 5.10
CA ASN A 29 -11.22 11.61 6.25
C ASN A 29 -10.93 10.87 7.56
N GLN A 30 -11.46 9.67 7.71
CA GLN A 30 -11.20 8.87 8.90
C GLN A 30 -9.75 8.38 8.91
N GLU A 31 -9.28 7.83 7.80
CA GLU A 31 -7.90 7.35 7.69
C GLU A 31 -6.89 8.49 7.85
N LEU A 32 -7.20 9.67 7.31
CA LEU A 32 -6.35 10.85 7.50
C LEU A 32 -6.23 11.24 8.99
N LYS A 33 -7.30 11.05 9.77
CA LYS A 33 -7.26 11.30 11.22
C LYS A 33 -6.48 10.23 11.97
N ASP A 34 -6.67 8.97 11.59
CA ASP A 34 -6.15 7.80 12.30
C ASP A 34 -4.68 7.51 11.94
N ALA A 35 -4.25 7.81 10.71
CA ALA A 35 -2.86 7.65 10.31
C ALA A 35 -1.95 8.60 11.08
N GLY A 36 -0.88 8.06 11.64
CA GLY A 36 0.15 8.84 12.33
C GLY A 36 0.91 9.75 11.37
N THR A 37 1.11 9.29 10.15
CA THR A 37 1.76 10.04 9.07
C THR A 37 1.10 9.74 7.73
N THR A 38 0.90 10.76 6.93
CA THR A 38 0.50 10.63 5.51
C THR A 38 1.59 11.21 4.65
N MET A 39 2.08 10.44 3.69
CA MET A 39 3.22 10.83 2.87
C MET A 39 3.11 10.35 1.43
N VAL A 40 3.90 10.96 0.57
CA VAL A 40 4.26 10.43 -0.74
C VAL A 40 5.66 9.86 -0.62
N GLY A 41 5.86 8.65 -1.08
CA GLY A 41 7.18 8.01 -1.05
C GLY A 41 7.42 7.09 -2.23
N THR A 42 8.69 6.94 -2.56
CA THR A 42 9.18 6.05 -3.63
C THR A 42 9.82 4.81 -3.00
N VAL A 43 9.39 3.63 -3.43
CA VAL A 43 9.98 2.37 -2.94
C VAL A 43 11.35 2.17 -3.57
N GLU A 44 12.39 2.16 -2.76
CA GLU A 44 13.78 1.95 -3.20
C GLU A 44 14.17 0.47 -3.21
N ALA A 45 13.70 -0.28 -2.20
CA ALA A 45 13.99 -1.70 -2.07
C ALA A 45 12.84 -2.45 -1.40
N ALA A 46 12.83 -3.77 -1.58
CA ALA A 46 11.93 -4.69 -0.92
C ALA A 46 12.72 -5.96 -0.56
N ALA A 47 12.68 -6.34 0.70
CA ALA A 47 13.38 -7.51 1.20
C ALA A 47 12.42 -8.46 1.91
N PRO A 48 12.42 -9.76 1.58
CA PRO A 48 11.65 -10.75 2.31
C PRO A 48 12.17 -10.89 3.75
N VAL A 49 11.26 -10.95 4.69
CA VAL A 49 11.57 -11.19 6.10
C VAL A 49 11.13 -12.61 6.44
N PRO A 50 12.07 -13.54 6.67
CA PRO A 50 11.71 -14.90 7.08
C PRO A 50 11.30 -14.94 8.56
N ASP A 51 10.35 -15.81 8.88
CA ASP A 51 10.05 -16.15 10.26
C ASP A 51 11.12 -17.10 10.85
N SER A 52 10.98 -17.45 12.14
CA SER A 52 11.88 -18.39 12.84
C SER A 52 11.87 -19.81 12.26
N SER A 53 10.89 -20.14 11.42
CA SER A 53 10.70 -21.44 10.76
C SER A 53 11.11 -21.42 9.28
N PHE A 54 11.78 -20.36 8.83
CA PHE A 54 12.18 -20.12 7.44
C PHE A 54 11.01 -19.96 6.45
N HIS A 55 9.80 -19.71 6.94
CA HIS A 55 8.70 -19.25 6.12
C HIS A 55 8.79 -17.74 5.92
N LEU A 56 8.05 -17.22 4.94
CA LEU A 56 7.97 -15.80 4.70
C LEU A 56 7.00 -15.16 5.72
N ASP A 57 7.54 -14.37 6.64
CA ASP A 57 6.76 -13.59 7.62
C ASP A 57 6.17 -12.34 6.97
N GLY A 58 6.92 -11.71 6.10
CA GLY A 58 6.48 -10.50 5.41
C GLY A 58 7.52 -9.94 4.45
N ILE A 59 7.32 -8.69 4.08
CA ILE A 59 8.25 -7.92 3.26
C ILE A 59 8.54 -6.61 3.98
N ASP A 60 9.81 -6.30 4.16
CA ASP A 60 10.28 -4.98 4.57
C ASP A 60 10.55 -4.13 3.33
N TYR A 61 9.84 -3.02 3.21
CA TYR A 61 10.01 -2.05 2.14
C TYR A 61 10.83 -0.86 2.64
N VAL A 62 11.88 -0.54 1.92
CA VAL A 62 12.65 0.70 2.10
C VAL A 62 12.02 1.77 1.22
N VAL A 63 11.48 2.80 1.83
CA VAL A 63 10.74 3.85 1.12
C VAL A 63 11.44 5.20 1.35
N HIS A 64 11.88 5.82 0.26
CA HIS A 64 12.32 7.21 0.28
C HIS A 64 11.10 8.13 0.45
N VAL A 65 11.19 9.06 1.38
CA VAL A 65 10.09 10.00 1.66
C VAL A 65 10.21 11.21 0.75
N ASP A 66 9.41 11.26 -0.29
CA ASP A 66 9.41 12.38 -1.24
C ASP A 66 8.75 13.62 -0.64
N ARG A 67 7.68 13.42 0.13
CA ARG A 67 6.93 14.50 0.77
C ARG A 67 6.04 14.01 1.91
N VAL A 68 6.10 14.68 3.05
CA VAL A 68 5.14 14.51 4.14
C VAL A 68 3.95 15.43 3.91
N LEU A 69 2.74 14.89 3.98
CA LEU A 69 1.49 15.62 3.81
C LEU A 69 0.84 15.94 5.15
N LYS A 70 0.96 15.01 6.11
CA LYS A 70 0.45 15.15 7.48
C LYS A 70 1.33 14.34 8.45
N GLY A 71 1.42 14.82 9.69
CA GLY A 71 2.15 14.14 10.76
C GLY A 71 3.63 14.50 10.80
N ARG A 72 4.35 13.85 11.70
CA ARG A 72 5.78 14.01 11.87
C ARG A 72 6.48 12.74 11.39
N MET A 73 7.35 12.89 10.41
CA MET A 73 8.34 11.85 10.16
C MET A 73 9.47 12.00 11.18
N ILE A 74 9.92 10.86 11.70
CA ILE A 74 11.13 10.79 12.50
C ILE A 74 12.31 10.98 11.55
N SER A 75 12.81 12.18 11.46
CA SER A 75 14.11 12.69 10.99
C SER A 75 14.93 11.92 9.92
N THR A 76 14.36 11.05 9.11
CA THR A 76 15.07 10.33 8.06
C THR A 76 14.37 10.47 6.72
N ASP A 77 15.16 10.67 5.66
CA ASP A 77 14.63 10.69 4.29
C ASP A 77 14.12 9.31 3.84
N VAL A 78 14.33 8.29 4.67
CA VAL A 78 13.97 6.90 4.39
C VAL A 78 13.20 6.31 5.57
N VAL A 79 12.15 5.55 5.28
CA VAL A 79 11.36 4.79 6.26
C VAL A 79 11.28 3.32 5.86
N HIS A 80 11.29 2.44 6.86
CA HIS A 80 11.02 1.02 6.69
C HIS A 80 9.54 0.77 6.96
N LEU A 81 8.87 0.14 6.00
CA LEU A 81 7.46 -0.25 6.09
C LEU A 81 7.36 -1.77 6.01
N PHE A 82 6.94 -2.38 7.11
CA PHE A 82 6.71 -3.81 7.15
C PHE A 82 5.31 -4.14 6.65
N SER A 83 5.21 -5.16 5.78
CA SER A 83 3.94 -5.71 5.31
C SER A 83 3.92 -7.20 5.58
N GLU A 84 3.09 -7.63 6.51
CA GLU A 84 2.93 -9.05 6.85
C GLU A 84 2.50 -9.88 5.65
N ASN A 85 2.92 -11.14 5.62
CA ASN A 85 2.45 -12.11 4.63
C ASN A 85 1.04 -12.61 4.98
N SER A 86 0.09 -11.72 4.91
CA SER A 86 -1.32 -11.93 5.23
C SER A 86 -2.21 -11.59 4.03
N PRO A 87 -3.50 -12.01 4.04
CA PRO A 87 -4.45 -11.62 3.01
C PRO A 87 -4.65 -10.09 2.89
N THR A 88 -4.34 -9.35 3.94
CA THR A 88 -4.46 -7.87 3.98
C THR A 88 -3.14 -7.15 3.71
N LYS A 89 -2.11 -7.85 3.24
CA LYS A 89 -0.83 -7.25 2.88
C LYS A 89 -0.99 -6.14 1.84
N PHE A 90 -0.21 -5.07 2.00
CA PHE A 90 -0.13 -4.00 1.03
C PHE A 90 1.09 -4.21 0.11
N PRO A 91 0.91 -4.74 -1.11
CA PRO A 91 2.03 -5.02 -2.00
C PRO A 91 2.52 -3.72 -2.66
N MET A 92 3.82 -3.47 -2.55
CA MET A 92 4.48 -2.36 -3.23
C MET A 92 5.54 -2.85 -4.21
N GLN A 93 5.83 -2.05 -5.22
CA GLN A 93 6.82 -2.35 -6.26
C GLN A 93 7.98 -1.37 -6.19
N THR A 94 9.19 -1.89 -6.23
CA THR A 94 10.42 -1.08 -6.30
C THR A 94 10.40 -0.13 -7.49
N GLY A 95 10.84 1.10 -7.28
CA GLY A 95 10.87 2.17 -8.28
C GLY A 95 9.52 2.85 -8.51
N LYS A 96 8.47 2.47 -7.78
CA LYS A 96 7.16 3.12 -7.89
C LYS A 96 6.91 4.06 -6.73
N GLN A 97 6.13 5.10 -7.00
CA GLN A 97 5.73 6.12 -6.05
C GLN A 97 4.31 5.85 -5.54
N TYR A 98 4.12 5.99 -4.25
CA TYR A 98 2.87 5.70 -3.55
C TYR A 98 2.41 6.88 -2.70
N LEU A 99 1.09 7.04 -2.58
CA LEU A 99 0.47 7.76 -1.48
C LEU A 99 0.27 6.77 -0.34
N LEU A 100 0.81 7.08 0.84
CA LEU A 100 0.87 6.17 1.97
C LEU A 100 0.25 6.79 3.21
N PHE A 101 -0.70 6.08 3.81
CA PHE A 101 -1.24 6.35 5.15
C PHE A 101 -0.56 5.39 6.10
N VAL A 102 0.39 5.91 6.88
CA VAL A 102 1.27 5.11 7.73
C VAL A 102 0.75 5.09 9.15
N HIS A 103 0.53 3.89 9.64
CA HIS A 103 0.16 3.62 11.02
C HIS A 103 1.38 3.13 11.79
N ARG A 104 1.44 3.47 13.06
CA ARG A 104 2.48 2.96 13.95
C ARG A 104 1.90 1.83 14.78
N ASN A 105 2.49 0.65 14.64
CA ASN A 105 2.19 -0.51 15.45
C ASN A 105 3.42 -0.89 16.27
N PHE A 106 3.40 -0.62 17.60
CA PHE A 106 4.54 -0.79 18.50
C PHE A 106 5.81 -0.12 17.99
N ASN A 107 6.72 -0.89 17.38
CA ASN A 107 8.00 -0.42 16.85
C ASN A 107 8.04 -0.33 15.33
N ASP A 108 6.98 -0.81 14.65
CA ASP A 108 6.94 -0.92 13.20
C ASP A 108 5.99 0.12 12.60
N TYR A 109 6.23 0.44 11.35
CA TYR A 109 5.36 1.26 10.54
C TYR A 109 4.67 0.37 9.51
N GLU A 110 3.36 0.47 9.44
CA GLU A 110 2.51 -0.37 8.61
C GLU A 110 1.58 0.45 7.72
N VAL A 111 1.20 -0.14 6.60
CA VAL A 111 0.22 0.40 5.66
C VAL A 111 -0.89 -0.62 5.45
N ASP A 112 -2.13 -0.21 5.70
CA ASP A 112 -3.30 -1.08 5.51
C ASP A 112 -3.68 -1.18 4.04
N ASN A 113 -3.80 -2.41 3.53
CA ASN A 113 -4.26 -2.66 2.16
C ASN A 113 -5.72 -2.26 1.92
N CYS A 114 -6.54 -2.24 2.96
CA CYS A 114 -7.95 -1.85 2.90
C CYS A 114 -8.17 -0.35 3.07
N GLY A 115 -7.11 0.42 3.28
CA GLY A 115 -7.12 1.87 3.38
C GLY A 115 -7.12 2.58 2.03
N ASN A 116 -6.79 3.86 2.08
CA ASN A 116 -6.70 4.74 0.90
C ASN A 116 -5.26 4.85 0.35
N SER A 117 -4.31 4.10 0.91
CA SER A 117 -2.96 4.00 0.36
C SER A 117 -3.00 3.36 -1.03
N GLY A 118 -2.12 3.79 -1.92
CA GLY A 118 -2.09 3.26 -3.27
C GLY A 118 -0.98 3.85 -4.13
N LEU A 119 -0.78 3.22 -5.30
CA LEU A 119 0.14 3.71 -6.31
C LEU A 119 -0.24 5.15 -6.68
N LEU A 120 0.73 6.06 -6.64
CA LEU A 120 0.49 7.45 -7.03
C LEU A 120 0.28 7.53 -8.55
N GLN A 121 -0.94 7.88 -8.94
CA GLN A 121 -1.35 8.07 -10.33
C GLN A 121 -1.96 9.47 -10.49
N ALA A 122 -2.14 9.90 -11.72
CA ALA A 122 -2.79 11.18 -12.01
C ALA A 122 -4.19 11.30 -11.34
N SER A 123 -4.93 10.20 -11.27
CA SER A 123 -6.24 10.13 -10.62
C SER A 123 -6.20 10.35 -9.09
N ASN A 124 -5.05 10.17 -8.45
CA ASN A 124 -4.89 10.35 -7.00
C ASN A 124 -4.40 11.77 -6.64
N ILE A 125 -4.05 12.59 -7.63
CA ILE A 125 -3.57 13.96 -7.43
C ILE A 125 -4.65 14.82 -6.76
N ASP A 126 -5.91 14.65 -7.13
CA ASP A 126 -7.03 15.35 -6.50
C ASP A 126 -7.19 14.99 -5.03
N SER A 127 -6.97 13.71 -4.67
CA SER A 127 -6.96 13.26 -3.29
C SER A 127 -5.82 13.92 -2.50
N VAL A 128 -4.62 14.00 -3.07
CA VAL A 128 -3.46 14.70 -2.48
C VAL A 128 -3.73 16.20 -2.29
N SER A 129 -4.41 16.81 -3.24
CA SER A 129 -4.76 18.25 -3.16
C SER A 129 -5.75 18.53 -2.03
N LYS A 130 -6.76 17.68 -1.88
CA LYS A 130 -7.70 17.72 -0.74
C LYS A 130 -6.99 17.54 0.59
N LEU A 131 -6.03 16.60 0.66
CA LEU A 131 -5.22 16.37 1.86
C LEU A 131 -4.43 17.61 2.29
N LYS A 132 -3.88 18.37 1.32
CA LYS A 132 -3.18 19.62 1.62
C LYS A 132 -4.10 20.69 2.19
N GLU A 133 -5.35 20.72 1.76
CA GLU A 133 -6.33 21.66 2.28
C GLU A 133 -6.73 21.36 3.72
N TYR A 134 -6.85 20.08 4.06
CA TYR A 134 -7.10 19.63 5.45
C TYR A 134 -5.91 19.94 6.36
N ALA A 135 -4.68 19.68 5.92
CA ALA A 135 -3.47 19.93 6.71
C ALA A 135 -3.21 21.41 7.04
N LYS A 136 -3.91 22.36 6.38
CA LYS A 136 -3.81 23.80 6.66
C LYS A 136 -4.82 24.28 7.71
N LYS A 137 -5.79 23.45 8.09
CA LYS A 137 -6.87 23.82 9.03
C LYS A 137 -6.60 23.37 10.47
N ASP A 138 -5.57 22.56 10.69
CA ASP A 138 -5.03 22.15 12.00
C ASP A 138 -3.76 22.98 12.33
#